data_03b54299daa24fd8d5f2b1074afdcaa6
#
_entry.id   03b54299daa24fd8d5f2b1074afdcaa6
#
_cell.length_a   1.000
_cell.length_b   1.000
_cell.length_c   1.000
_cell.angle_alpha   90.00
_cell.angle_beta   90.00
_cell.angle_gamma   90.00
#
_symmetry.space_group_name_H-M   'P 1'
#
loop_
_entity.id
_entity.type
_entity.pdbx_description
1 polymer ?
#
loop_
_entity_poly.entity_id
_entity_poly.type
_entity_poly.pdbx_seq_one_letter_code
_entity_poly.pdbx_strand_id
1 'polypeptide(L)'
;MRLFVGALLLLLNTTQIAAQTPILGDPSGPIPPKVTGIVDGAPPSDAIVLFDGTNMDSWEHVRSGEPSKWTIEEGVLTVANGTGTLVSKQSFGDIQMHIEWKPSAEIVGSGQSRGNSGIFMQALFEIQMLDSWENPTYVNGQAGSVYHQYPPLVNASKRPGEWQSYDIVFKAPVYTRDGELESPAYITLFQNGVLVLNHVEVLGSTFPNVPEYAAVCEPYEIRETMDCTSKLPLLLQDHGQVVSFKNIWLREL
;
A
#
# COMPACT_ATOMS: atom_id res chain seq x y z
N MET A 1 -22.36 12.69 -70.00
CA MET A 1 -22.64 12.03 -68.73
C MET A 1 -21.56 12.43 -67.75
N ARG A 2 -21.82 13.47 -66.94
CA ARG A 2 -20.85 14.01 -65.96
C ARG A 2 -21.19 13.44 -64.59
N LEU A 3 -20.29 12.65 -64.01
CA LEU A 3 -20.35 12.17 -62.61
C LEU A 3 -19.93 13.30 -61.68
N PHE A 4 -20.82 13.68 -60.79
CA PHE A 4 -20.48 14.50 -59.61
C PHE A 4 -20.06 13.56 -58.47
N VAL A 5 -18.77 13.67 -58.06
CA VAL A 5 -18.28 13.06 -56.82
C VAL A 5 -18.47 14.11 -55.71
N GLY A 6 -19.42 13.88 -54.83
CA GLY A 6 -19.63 14.71 -53.66
C GLY A 6 -18.66 14.27 -52.55
N ALA A 7 -17.73 15.14 -52.18
CA ALA A 7 -16.88 14.94 -51.01
C ALA A 7 -17.68 15.31 -49.73
N LEU A 8 -17.90 14.30 -48.88
CA LEU A 8 -18.49 14.47 -47.56
C LEU A 8 -17.39 14.88 -46.56
N LEU A 9 -17.35 16.17 -46.21
CA LEU A 9 -16.47 16.64 -45.11
C LEU A 9 -17.07 16.22 -43.76
N LEU A 10 -16.45 15.26 -43.10
CA LEU A 10 -16.70 14.99 -41.68
C LEU A 10 -15.99 16.09 -40.84
N LEU A 11 -16.78 17.02 -40.28
CA LEU A 11 -16.32 17.91 -39.23
C LEU A 11 -16.17 17.14 -37.91
N LEU A 12 -14.95 16.78 -37.57
CA LEU A 12 -14.59 16.31 -36.23
C LEU A 12 -14.65 17.50 -35.27
N ASN A 13 -15.72 17.60 -34.49
CA ASN A 13 -15.80 18.51 -33.35
C ASN A 13 -14.92 17.95 -32.22
N THR A 14 -13.66 18.37 -32.16
CA THR A 14 -12.82 18.21 -30.98
C THR A 14 -13.28 19.25 -29.95
N THR A 15 -14.09 18.84 -28.99
CA THR A 15 -14.31 19.62 -27.76
C THR A 15 -12.99 19.60 -26.96
N GLN A 16 -12.19 20.65 -27.15
CA GLN A 16 -11.11 20.94 -26.21
C GLN A 16 -11.76 21.29 -24.87
N ILE A 17 -11.60 20.39 -23.87
CA ILE A 17 -11.85 20.74 -22.49
C ILE A 17 -10.71 21.70 -22.12
N ALA A 18 -10.97 22.99 -22.19
CA ALA A 18 -10.05 24.00 -21.68
C ALA A 18 -9.96 23.78 -20.18
N ALA A 19 -8.75 23.45 -19.69
CA ALA A 19 -8.48 23.46 -18.25
C ALA A 19 -8.86 24.84 -17.72
N GLN A 20 -9.90 24.93 -16.89
CA GLN A 20 -10.30 26.17 -16.27
C GLN A 20 -9.16 26.66 -15.39
N THR A 21 -8.63 27.84 -15.67
CA THR A 21 -7.67 28.49 -14.79
C THR A 21 -8.36 28.70 -13.44
N PRO A 22 -7.77 28.25 -12.33
CA PRO A 22 -8.38 28.43 -11.00
C PRO A 22 -8.59 29.93 -10.75
N ILE A 23 -9.82 30.34 -10.46
CA ILE A 23 -10.13 31.71 -10.05
C ILE A 23 -9.74 31.83 -8.58
N LEU A 24 -8.79 32.71 -8.28
CA LEU A 24 -8.37 32.97 -6.90
C LEU A 24 -9.56 33.48 -6.07
N GLY A 25 -9.85 32.80 -4.95
CA GLY A 25 -10.94 33.17 -4.05
C GLY A 25 -12.34 32.79 -4.57
N ASP A 26 -12.46 31.81 -5.47
CA ASP A 26 -13.75 31.29 -5.91
C ASP A 26 -14.48 30.56 -4.75
N PRO A 27 -15.62 31.09 -4.26
CA PRO A 27 -16.37 30.46 -3.18
C PRO A 27 -17.29 29.31 -3.67
N SER A 28 -17.35 29.05 -4.98
CA SER A 28 -18.25 28.05 -5.58
C SER A 28 -17.63 26.65 -5.63
N GLY A 29 -16.36 26.50 -5.26
CA GLY A 29 -15.69 25.21 -5.18
C GLY A 29 -16.27 24.32 -4.08
N PRO A 30 -16.06 22.98 -4.15
CA PRO A 30 -16.53 22.06 -3.11
C PRO A 30 -15.86 22.39 -1.77
N ILE A 31 -16.66 22.54 -0.72
CA ILE A 31 -16.15 22.74 0.63
C ILE A 31 -15.54 21.42 1.11
N PRO A 32 -14.26 21.39 1.53
CA PRO A 32 -13.64 20.18 2.04
C PRO A 32 -14.43 19.61 3.22
N PRO A 33 -14.66 18.28 3.27
CA PRO A 33 -15.36 17.66 4.38
C PRO A 33 -14.56 17.85 5.69
N LYS A 34 -15.28 18.06 6.78
CA LYS A 34 -14.65 18.20 8.10
C LYS A 34 -14.29 16.82 8.63
N VAL A 35 -13.02 16.58 8.87
CA VAL A 35 -12.48 15.36 9.47
C VAL A 35 -11.83 15.72 10.80
N THR A 36 -12.11 14.93 11.84
CA THR A 36 -11.35 15.00 13.10
C THR A 36 -10.03 14.25 12.88
N GLY A 37 -8.91 14.92 13.12
CA GLY A 37 -7.59 14.33 13.03
C GLY A 37 -7.31 13.32 14.16
N ILE A 38 -6.08 12.82 14.20
CA ILE A 38 -5.64 11.88 15.24
C ILE A 38 -5.69 12.59 16.60
N VAL A 39 -6.42 11.99 17.56
CA VAL A 39 -6.51 12.46 18.95
C VAL A 39 -6.20 11.27 19.84
N ASP A 40 -5.23 11.42 20.74
CA ASP A 40 -4.81 10.39 21.70
C ASP A 40 -4.52 9.01 21.05
N GLY A 41 -4.01 9.02 19.83
CA GLY A 41 -3.71 7.80 19.05
C GLY A 41 -4.92 7.18 18.33
N ALA A 42 -6.14 7.73 18.51
CA ALA A 42 -7.30 7.26 17.77
C ALA A 42 -7.22 7.67 16.29
N PRO A 43 -7.70 6.82 15.37
CA PRO A 43 -7.69 7.12 13.95
C PRO A 43 -8.55 8.34 13.60
N PRO A 44 -8.32 8.99 12.44
CA PRO A 44 -9.20 10.06 11.93
C PRO A 44 -10.65 9.59 11.79
N SER A 45 -11.60 10.53 11.87
CA SER A 45 -13.05 10.20 11.89
C SER A 45 -13.58 9.59 10.58
N ASP A 46 -12.83 9.69 9.49
CA ASP A 46 -13.12 9.10 8.19
C ASP A 46 -12.26 7.84 7.90
N ALA A 47 -11.55 7.34 8.90
CA ALA A 47 -10.71 6.17 8.74
C ALA A 47 -11.52 4.87 8.67
N ILE A 48 -11.06 3.98 7.81
CA ILE A 48 -11.42 2.57 7.78
C ILE A 48 -10.44 1.85 8.71
N VAL A 49 -10.94 1.32 9.82
CA VAL A 49 -10.11 0.60 10.80
C VAL A 49 -10.00 -0.86 10.36
N LEU A 50 -8.77 -1.30 10.12
CA LEU A 50 -8.47 -2.67 9.72
C LEU A 50 -8.10 -3.57 10.92
N PHE A 51 -7.57 -2.97 12.00
CA PHE A 51 -7.29 -3.66 13.25
C PHE A 51 -7.20 -2.65 14.40
N ASP A 52 -8.06 -2.81 15.39
CA ASP A 52 -8.16 -1.98 16.60
C ASP A 52 -7.76 -2.72 17.89
N GLY A 53 -7.27 -3.96 17.76
CA GLY A 53 -6.93 -4.81 18.88
C GLY A 53 -8.01 -5.81 19.31
N THR A 54 -9.20 -5.80 18.71
CA THR A 54 -10.33 -6.62 19.14
C THR A 54 -10.51 -7.90 18.32
N ASN A 55 -10.42 -7.82 17.01
CA ASN A 55 -10.66 -8.93 16.10
C ASN A 55 -9.93 -8.76 14.77
N MET A 56 -9.98 -9.79 13.92
CA MET A 56 -9.39 -9.82 12.58
C MET A 56 -10.44 -9.88 11.47
N ASP A 57 -11.60 -9.30 11.69
CA ASP A 57 -12.73 -9.40 10.76
C ASP A 57 -12.44 -8.78 9.38
N SER A 58 -11.49 -7.83 9.32
CA SER A 58 -11.03 -7.22 8.07
C SER A 58 -10.00 -8.05 7.28
N TRP A 59 -9.51 -9.17 7.86
CA TRP A 59 -8.43 -9.97 7.32
C TRP A 59 -8.83 -11.43 7.13
N GLU A 60 -8.18 -12.09 6.19
CA GLU A 60 -8.29 -13.52 5.94
C GLU A 60 -6.94 -14.10 5.52
N HIS A 61 -6.79 -15.41 5.57
CA HIS A 61 -5.59 -16.10 5.08
C HIS A 61 -5.53 -16.04 3.55
N VAL A 62 -4.41 -15.57 3.02
CA VAL A 62 -4.24 -15.22 1.59
C VAL A 62 -4.60 -16.34 0.61
N ARG A 63 -4.33 -17.62 0.93
CA ARG A 63 -4.57 -18.75 0.01
C ARG A 63 -5.91 -19.46 0.22
N SER A 64 -6.38 -19.53 1.46
CA SER A 64 -7.57 -20.32 1.79
C SER A 64 -8.84 -19.51 1.99
N GLY A 65 -8.72 -18.17 2.19
CA GLY A 65 -9.83 -17.31 2.61
C GLY A 65 -10.36 -17.61 4.01
N GLU A 66 -9.73 -18.55 4.73
CA GLU A 66 -10.11 -18.92 6.09
C GLU A 66 -9.65 -17.85 7.11
N PRO A 67 -10.23 -17.85 8.32
CA PRO A 67 -9.74 -17.01 9.38
C PRO A 67 -8.25 -17.23 9.67
N SER A 68 -7.55 -16.14 9.96
CA SER A 68 -6.15 -16.18 10.34
C SER A 68 -5.91 -17.02 11.60
N LYS A 69 -4.70 -17.62 11.68
CA LYS A 69 -4.18 -18.26 12.89
C LYS A 69 -3.25 -17.37 13.71
N TRP A 70 -3.02 -16.13 13.28
CA TRP A 70 -2.26 -15.16 14.07
C TRP A 70 -3.00 -14.88 15.38
N THR A 71 -2.26 -14.60 16.44
CA THR A 71 -2.83 -14.44 17.77
C THR A 71 -3.12 -12.98 18.11
N ILE A 72 -4.17 -12.73 18.89
CA ILE A 72 -4.44 -11.43 19.49
C ILE A 72 -4.33 -11.58 21.01
N GLU A 73 -3.37 -10.86 21.59
CA GLU A 73 -3.16 -10.82 23.04
C GLU A 73 -2.99 -9.35 23.48
N GLU A 74 -3.76 -8.92 24.46
CA GLU A 74 -3.73 -7.53 24.97
C GLU A 74 -3.85 -6.45 23.88
N GLY A 75 -4.66 -6.70 22.85
CA GLY A 75 -4.86 -5.76 21.73
C GLY A 75 -3.72 -5.78 20.69
N VAL A 76 -2.81 -6.72 20.77
CA VAL A 76 -1.67 -6.89 19.87
C VAL A 76 -1.87 -8.11 19.00
N LEU A 77 -1.82 -7.92 17.67
CA LEU A 77 -1.81 -8.97 16.68
C LEU A 77 -0.37 -9.46 16.47
N THR A 78 -0.13 -10.74 16.58
CA THR A 78 1.21 -11.31 16.44
C THR A 78 1.23 -12.44 15.40
N VAL A 79 2.23 -12.43 14.53
CA VAL A 79 2.46 -13.48 13.52
C VAL A 79 2.62 -14.84 14.23
N ALA A 80 1.81 -15.80 13.84
CA ALA A 80 2.04 -17.20 14.14
C ALA A 80 2.85 -17.83 13.01
N ASN A 81 4.15 -17.97 13.21
CA ASN A 81 5.10 -18.37 12.17
C ASN A 81 4.66 -19.59 11.37
N GLY A 82 4.74 -19.50 10.04
CA GLY A 82 4.40 -20.58 9.12
C GLY A 82 2.90 -20.85 8.97
N THR A 83 2.06 -19.98 9.49
CA THR A 83 0.60 -20.14 9.35
C THR A 83 0.03 -19.35 8.17
N GLY A 84 0.85 -18.52 7.53
CA GLY A 84 0.58 -17.84 6.27
C GLY A 84 0.28 -16.36 6.40
N THR A 85 0.45 -15.71 5.28
CA THR A 85 0.24 -14.28 5.04
C THR A 85 -1.26 -13.93 5.08
N LEU A 86 -1.56 -12.73 5.55
CA LEU A 86 -2.91 -12.18 5.59
C LEU A 86 -3.19 -11.29 4.41
N VAL A 87 -4.44 -11.30 3.95
CA VAL A 87 -4.95 -10.37 2.95
C VAL A 87 -6.16 -9.62 3.51
N SER A 88 -6.29 -8.33 3.19
CA SER A 88 -7.49 -7.58 3.54
C SER A 88 -8.68 -8.06 2.69
N LYS A 89 -9.85 -8.23 3.31
CA LYS A 89 -11.09 -8.59 2.58
C LYS A 89 -11.56 -7.48 1.66
N GLN A 90 -11.22 -6.23 1.99
CA GLN A 90 -11.54 -5.06 1.18
C GLN A 90 -10.33 -4.67 0.33
N SER A 91 -10.59 -4.17 -0.87
CA SER A 91 -9.59 -3.68 -1.83
C SER A 91 -9.57 -2.15 -1.85
N PHE A 92 -8.38 -1.57 -2.07
CA PHE A 92 -8.13 -0.14 -1.98
C PHE A 92 -7.35 0.38 -3.19
N GLY A 93 -7.60 1.64 -3.55
CA GLY A 93 -6.83 2.39 -4.53
C GLY A 93 -5.82 3.33 -3.85
N ASP A 94 -5.97 4.63 -4.11
CA ASP A 94 -5.17 5.67 -3.44
C ASP A 94 -5.55 5.76 -1.96
N ILE A 95 -4.56 5.68 -1.07
CA ILE A 95 -4.79 5.67 0.37
C ILE A 95 -3.75 6.47 1.15
N GLN A 96 -4.17 6.99 2.28
CA GLN A 96 -3.32 7.27 3.43
C GLN A 96 -3.50 6.13 4.43
N MET A 97 -2.39 5.53 4.92
CA MET A 97 -2.44 4.40 5.85
C MET A 97 -1.52 4.65 7.03
N HIS A 98 -1.94 4.19 8.20
CA HIS A 98 -1.11 4.08 9.40
C HIS A 98 -1.06 2.64 9.87
N ILE A 99 0.11 2.19 10.29
CA ILE A 99 0.32 0.88 10.90
C ILE A 99 1.45 0.96 11.93
N GLU A 100 1.19 0.42 13.12
CA GLU A 100 2.23 0.21 14.11
C GLU A 100 2.68 -1.25 14.11
N TRP A 101 3.99 -1.48 14.13
CA TRP A 101 4.57 -2.81 14.09
C TRP A 101 5.78 -2.90 15.02
N LYS A 102 6.12 -4.13 15.43
CA LYS A 102 7.20 -4.35 16.38
C LYS A 102 7.88 -5.70 16.13
N PRO A 103 9.18 -5.73 15.80
CA PRO A 103 9.94 -6.98 15.79
C PRO A 103 10.10 -7.50 17.23
N SER A 104 10.32 -8.79 17.39
CA SER A 104 10.58 -9.40 18.70
C SER A 104 11.74 -8.69 19.42
N ALA A 105 11.61 -8.53 20.75
CA ALA A 105 12.71 -8.06 21.59
C ALA A 105 13.87 -9.06 21.66
N GLU A 106 13.57 -10.35 21.49
CA GLU A 106 14.56 -11.40 21.35
C GLU A 106 15.15 -11.38 19.95
N ILE A 107 16.45 -11.09 19.86
CA ILE A 107 17.16 -11.02 18.58
C ILE A 107 17.49 -12.44 18.14
N VAL A 108 16.85 -12.90 17.08
CA VAL A 108 17.11 -14.18 16.43
C VAL A 108 17.49 -13.94 14.97
N GLY A 109 18.64 -14.45 14.54
CA GLY A 109 19.12 -14.29 13.18
C GLY A 109 19.85 -12.98 12.91
N SER A 110 20.08 -12.68 11.64
CA SER A 110 20.73 -11.47 11.14
C SER A 110 20.29 -11.16 9.72
N GLY A 111 20.54 -9.94 9.25
CA GLY A 111 20.12 -9.49 7.91
C GLY A 111 18.62 -9.70 7.71
N GLN A 112 18.25 -10.31 6.61
CA GLN A 112 16.84 -10.59 6.27
C GLN A 112 16.18 -11.69 7.12
N SER A 113 16.94 -12.40 7.93
CA SER A 113 16.41 -13.42 8.85
C SER A 113 16.19 -12.87 10.26
N ARG A 114 16.04 -11.55 10.43
CA ARG A 114 15.87 -10.91 11.73
C ARG A 114 14.67 -9.96 11.74
N GLY A 115 13.58 -10.41 12.38
CA GLY A 115 12.37 -9.62 12.57
C GLY A 115 11.75 -9.13 11.24
N ASN A 116 11.67 -10.03 10.26
CA ASN A 116 11.22 -9.73 8.90
C ASN A 116 9.71 -9.94 8.74
N SER A 117 9.09 -9.00 8.07
CA SER A 117 7.72 -8.98 7.58
C SER A 117 7.62 -7.96 6.45
N GLY A 118 6.41 -7.69 5.96
CA GLY A 118 6.14 -6.66 4.95
C GLY A 118 4.69 -6.26 4.95
N ILE A 119 4.42 -5.01 4.59
CA ILE A 119 3.09 -4.55 4.17
C ILE A 119 3.12 -4.34 2.65
N PHE A 120 2.19 -5.01 1.95
CA PHE A 120 2.10 -4.91 0.50
C PHE A 120 0.92 -4.03 0.12
N MET A 121 1.20 -2.94 -0.54
CA MET A 121 0.19 -2.15 -1.22
C MET A 121 -0.32 -2.94 -2.42
N GLN A 122 -1.64 -3.03 -2.56
CA GLN A 122 -2.30 -3.78 -3.63
C GLN A 122 -1.81 -5.23 -3.79
N ALA A 123 -1.35 -5.86 -2.69
CA ALA A 123 -0.77 -7.20 -2.68
C ALA A 123 0.44 -7.41 -3.63
N LEU A 124 0.97 -6.33 -4.20
CA LEU A 124 2.02 -6.34 -5.22
C LEU A 124 3.29 -5.59 -4.80
N PHE A 125 3.14 -4.47 -4.10
CA PHE A 125 4.22 -3.51 -3.84
C PHE A 125 4.61 -3.52 -2.38
N GLU A 126 5.72 -4.17 -2.07
CA GLU A 126 6.18 -4.36 -0.69
C GLU A 126 6.88 -3.13 -0.13
N ILE A 127 6.42 -2.69 1.02
CA ILE A 127 7.17 -1.84 1.93
C ILE A 127 7.75 -2.74 3.02
N GLN A 128 9.07 -2.82 3.06
CA GLN A 128 9.80 -3.73 3.95
C GLN A 128 9.62 -3.36 5.42
N MET A 129 9.34 -4.37 6.24
CA MET A 129 9.42 -4.34 7.69
C MET A 129 10.54 -5.29 8.14
N LEU A 130 11.54 -4.75 8.82
CA LEU A 130 12.72 -5.49 9.25
C LEU A 130 13.24 -4.90 10.56
N ASP A 131 13.75 -5.73 11.44
CA ASP A 131 14.60 -5.21 12.50
C ASP A 131 15.92 -4.72 11.89
N SER A 132 15.95 -3.43 11.54
CA SER A 132 17.10 -2.75 10.93
C SER A 132 17.98 -2.03 11.94
N TRP A 133 17.73 -2.19 13.26
CA TRP A 133 18.58 -1.62 14.31
C TRP A 133 19.90 -2.38 14.38
N GLU A 134 21.01 -1.72 14.04
CA GLU A 134 22.35 -2.35 14.05
C GLU A 134 22.38 -3.72 13.35
N ASN A 135 21.65 -3.82 12.22
CA ASN A 135 21.48 -5.07 11.47
C ASN A 135 21.86 -4.86 9.99
N PRO A 136 23.13 -5.03 9.63
CA PRO A 136 23.56 -4.88 8.25
C PRO A 136 22.88 -5.88 7.30
N THR A 137 22.34 -5.35 6.20
CA THR A 137 21.84 -6.11 5.04
C THR A 137 21.95 -5.23 3.80
N TYR A 138 21.50 -5.73 2.64
CA TYR A 138 21.47 -4.89 1.43
C TYR A 138 20.54 -3.69 1.61
N VAL A 139 20.94 -2.55 1.03
CA VAL A 139 20.35 -1.24 1.33
C VAL A 139 18.87 -1.13 0.99
N ASN A 140 18.43 -1.75 -0.09
CA ASN A 140 17.03 -1.78 -0.53
C ASN A 140 16.22 -2.96 0.03
N GLY A 141 16.69 -3.56 1.11
CA GLY A 141 15.99 -4.53 1.95
C GLY A 141 15.94 -4.10 3.42
N GLN A 142 16.33 -2.86 3.73
CA GLN A 142 16.17 -2.25 5.06
C GLN A 142 14.71 -1.91 5.33
N ALA A 143 14.33 -1.76 6.60
CA ALA A 143 13.01 -1.27 6.97
C ALA A 143 12.70 0.06 6.27
N GLY A 144 11.48 0.18 5.72
CA GLY A 144 11.05 1.36 4.96
C GLY A 144 11.52 1.41 3.51
N SER A 145 12.18 0.36 2.98
CA SER A 145 12.44 0.24 1.54
C SER A 145 11.16 -0.02 0.76
N VAL A 146 11.07 0.44 -0.49
CA VAL A 146 10.33 -0.30 -1.51
C VAL A 146 11.22 -1.49 -1.86
N TYR A 147 10.84 -2.69 -1.39
CA TYR A 147 11.72 -3.85 -1.35
C TYR A 147 12.33 -4.18 -2.70
N HIS A 148 13.68 -4.35 -2.72
CA HIS A 148 14.53 -4.55 -3.89
C HIS A 148 14.57 -3.38 -4.90
N GLN A 149 13.79 -2.31 -4.70
CA GLN A 149 13.73 -1.17 -5.63
C GLN A 149 14.45 0.06 -5.07
N TYR A 150 13.98 0.59 -3.94
CA TYR A 150 14.52 1.81 -3.35
C TYR A 150 14.87 1.63 -1.88
N PRO A 151 16.08 2.04 -1.46
CA PRO A 151 16.42 2.10 -0.04
C PRO A 151 15.69 3.27 0.64
N PRO A 152 15.49 3.23 1.96
CA PRO A 152 15.05 4.39 2.71
C PRO A 152 16.11 5.49 2.66
N LEU A 153 15.70 6.76 2.72
CA LEU A 153 16.60 7.92 2.77
C LEU A 153 17.52 7.90 3.99
N VAL A 154 17.01 7.38 5.11
CA VAL A 154 17.72 7.21 6.38
C VAL A 154 17.18 5.97 7.10
N ASN A 155 17.97 5.36 7.96
CA ASN A 155 17.49 4.33 8.88
C ASN A 155 16.89 4.99 10.13
N ALA A 156 15.55 5.02 10.22
CA ALA A 156 14.80 5.58 11.34
C ALA A 156 14.31 4.50 12.33
N SER A 157 14.88 3.29 12.28
CA SER A 157 14.46 2.17 13.12
C SER A 157 14.80 2.40 14.60
N LYS A 158 13.87 2.05 15.48
CA LYS A 158 14.08 1.92 16.93
C LYS A 158 14.62 0.51 17.23
N ARG A 159 15.01 0.29 18.48
CA ARG A 159 15.54 -1.00 18.94
C ARG A 159 14.49 -2.12 18.80
N PRO A 160 14.93 -3.38 18.62
CA PRO A 160 14.01 -4.52 18.64
C PRO A 160 13.20 -4.56 19.95
N GLY A 161 11.93 -4.92 19.85
CA GLY A 161 10.98 -4.85 20.97
C GLY A 161 10.32 -3.50 21.18
N GLU A 162 10.76 -2.41 20.49
CA GLU A 162 10.09 -1.12 20.50
C GLU A 162 9.10 -1.00 19.31
N TRP A 163 7.98 -0.32 19.55
CA TRP A 163 6.99 -0.04 18.51
C TRP A 163 7.53 0.94 17.46
N GLN A 164 7.46 0.53 16.21
CA GLN A 164 7.69 1.32 15.01
C GLN A 164 6.33 1.81 14.48
N SER A 165 6.30 2.94 13.79
CA SER A 165 5.13 3.35 13.01
C SER A 165 5.51 3.58 11.56
N TYR A 166 4.60 3.23 10.66
CA TYR A 166 4.59 3.66 9.27
C TYR A 166 3.37 4.52 9.02
N ASP A 167 3.60 5.71 8.47
CA ASP A 167 2.58 6.58 7.89
C ASP A 167 2.86 6.63 6.39
N ILE A 168 1.94 6.05 5.61
CA ILE A 168 2.10 5.77 4.18
C ILE A 168 1.10 6.63 3.40
N VAL A 169 1.56 7.30 2.35
CA VAL A 169 0.69 7.79 1.27
C VAL A 169 1.00 6.96 0.03
N PHE A 170 0.03 6.20 -0.40
CA PHE A 170 0.12 5.36 -1.59
C PHE A 170 -0.81 5.90 -2.66
N LYS A 171 -0.24 6.12 -3.84
CA LYS A 171 -0.98 6.38 -5.07
C LYS A 171 -0.94 5.12 -5.93
N ALA A 172 -2.11 4.58 -6.22
CA ALA A 172 -2.26 3.37 -7.01
C ALA A 172 -1.85 3.59 -8.48
N PRO A 173 -1.39 2.56 -9.18
CA PRO A 173 -1.17 2.64 -10.61
C PRO A 173 -2.51 2.82 -11.34
N VAL A 174 -2.49 3.52 -12.46
CA VAL A 174 -3.64 3.70 -13.32
C VAL A 174 -3.41 2.91 -14.61
N TYR A 175 -4.42 2.17 -15.03
CA TYR A 175 -4.40 1.40 -16.26
C TYR A 175 -5.50 1.87 -17.20
N THR A 176 -5.26 1.78 -18.50
CA THR A 176 -6.30 1.90 -19.52
C THR A 176 -7.24 0.69 -19.45
N ARG A 177 -8.37 0.78 -20.18
CA ARG A 177 -9.29 -0.37 -20.30
C ARG A 177 -8.68 -1.61 -20.94
N ASP A 178 -7.64 -1.41 -21.76
CA ASP A 178 -6.92 -2.49 -22.44
C ASP A 178 -5.78 -3.05 -21.58
N GLY A 179 -5.64 -2.59 -20.32
CA GLY A 179 -4.64 -3.05 -19.37
C GLY A 179 -3.24 -2.44 -19.54
N GLU A 180 -3.09 -1.42 -20.37
CA GLU A 180 -1.85 -0.67 -20.52
C GLU A 180 -1.64 0.26 -19.33
N LEU A 181 -0.42 0.34 -18.82
CA LEU A 181 -0.08 1.26 -17.73
C LEU A 181 -0.15 2.70 -18.21
N GLU A 182 -1.02 3.51 -17.60
CA GLU A 182 -1.15 4.94 -17.86
C GLU A 182 -0.32 5.77 -16.86
N SER A 183 -0.30 5.36 -15.59
CA SER A 183 0.50 5.98 -14.54
C SER A 183 1.02 4.93 -13.57
N PRO A 184 2.31 4.96 -13.19
CA PRO A 184 2.85 4.07 -12.18
C PRO A 184 2.32 4.38 -10.78
N ALA A 185 2.57 3.47 -9.83
CA ALA A 185 2.30 3.71 -8.42
C ALA A 185 3.37 4.61 -7.79
N TYR A 186 2.99 5.35 -6.74
CA TYR A 186 3.91 6.19 -5.98
C TYR A 186 3.76 5.94 -4.48
N ILE A 187 4.86 6.00 -3.74
CA ILE A 187 4.89 5.83 -2.29
C ILE A 187 5.62 7.00 -1.63
N THR A 188 4.97 7.59 -0.63
CA THR A 188 5.61 8.43 0.38
C THR A 188 5.47 7.72 1.72
N LEU A 189 6.57 7.61 2.47
CA LEU A 189 6.59 6.90 3.75
C LEU A 189 7.31 7.71 4.82
N PHE A 190 6.65 7.84 5.95
CA PHE A 190 7.29 8.25 7.20
C PHE A 190 7.44 7.03 8.11
N GLN A 191 8.66 6.76 8.58
CA GLN A 191 8.94 5.79 9.63
C GLN A 191 9.23 6.52 10.93
N ASN A 192 8.46 6.26 11.97
CA ASN A 192 8.62 6.91 13.27
C ASN A 192 8.61 8.46 13.19
N GLY A 193 7.80 9.00 12.27
CA GLY A 193 7.71 10.45 12.01
C GLY A 193 8.83 11.00 11.12
N VAL A 194 9.79 10.19 10.67
CA VAL A 194 10.88 10.60 9.79
C VAL A 194 10.56 10.20 8.35
N LEU A 195 10.67 11.13 7.41
CA LEU A 195 10.48 10.86 5.97
C LEU A 195 11.59 9.94 5.46
N VAL A 196 11.23 8.74 5.04
CA VAL A 196 12.16 7.72 4.52
C VAL A 196 11.97 7.42 3.03
N LEU A 197 10.77 7.64 2.48
CA LEU A 197 10.51 7.62 1.04
C LEU A 197 9.74 8.90 0.67
N ASN A 198 10.22 9.64 -0.32
CA ASN A 198 9.62 10.89 -0.76
C ASN A 198 9.07 10.77 -2.17
N HIS A 199 7.79 10.38 -2.28
CA HIS A 199 7.09 10.28 -3.57
C HIS A 199 7.88 9.47 -4.61
N VAL A 200 8.36 8.30 -4.21
CA VAL A 200 9.11 7.43 -5.11
C VAL A 200 8.18 6.71 -6.07
N GLU A 201 8.57 6.66 -7.34
CA GLU A 201 7.88 5.86 -8.35
C GLU A 201 8.19 4.39 -8.13
N VAL A 202 7.17 3.56 -7.97
CA VAL A 202 7.34 2.11 -7.87
C VAL A 202 7.61 1.56 -9.28
N LEU A 203 8.61 0.70 -9.43
CA LEU A 203 9.01 0.17 -10.74
C LEU A 203 8.17 -1.02 -11.22
N GLY A 204 7.29 -1.53 -10.37
CA GLY A 204 6.44 -2.70 -10.61
C GLY A 204 6.34 -3.60 -9.39
N SER A 205 5.75 -4.79 -9.55
CA SER A 205 5.56 -5.74 -8.45
C SER A 205 6.88 -6.24 -7.86
N THR A 206 6.86 -6.58 -6.57
CA THR A 206 8.07 -6.91 -5.79
C THR A 206 8.70 -8.26 -6.17
N PHE A 207 7.88 -9.26 -6.51
CA PHE A 207 8.37 -10.64 -6.62
C PHE A 207 9.07 -11.04 -7.93
N PRO A 208 8.83 -10.45 -9.12
CA PRO A 208 9.65 -10.72 -10.28
C PRO A 208 11.11 -10.30 -10.08
N ASN A 209 12.07 -11.03 -10.66
CA ASN A 209 13.50 -10.66 -10.61
C ASN A 209 13.77 -9.26 -11.20
N VAL A 210 12.94 -8.85 -12.13
CA VAL A 210 12.88 -7.49 -12.67
C VAL A 210 11.49 -6.96 -12.36
N PRO A 211 11.37 -5.87 -11.58
CA PRO A 211 10.08 -5.27 -11.32
C PRO A 211 9.39 -4.88 -12.62
N GLU A 212 8.13 -5.26 -12.75
CA GLU A 212 7.30 -4.90 -13.91
C GLU A 212 5.85 -4.72 -13.46
N TYR A 213 5.12 -3.93 -14.21
CA TYR A 213 3.69 -3.81 -14.07
C TYR A 213 3.05 -4.90 -14.92
N ALA A 214 2.55 -5.95 -14.27
CA ALA A 214 1.68 -6.90 -14.94
C ALA A 214 0.30 -6.26 -15.15
N ALA A 215 -0.35 -6.58 -16.26
CA ALA A 215 -1.73 -6.19 -16.47
C ALA A 215 -2.59 -6.73 -15.31
N VAL A 216 -3.15 -5.82 -14.53
CA VAL A 216 -3.92 -6.13 -13.31
C VAL A 216 -5.25 -6.81 -13.62
N CYS A 217 -5.53 -7.05 -14.90
CA CYS A 217 -6.71 -7.74 -15.42
C CYS A 217 -6.66 -9.25 -15.29
N GLU A 218 -5.51 -9.82 -15.03
CA GLU A 218 -5.36 -11.26 -14.80
C GLU A 218 -5.90 -11.60 -13.41
N PRO A 219 -6.61 -12.73 -13.24
CA PRO A 219 -7.08 -13.12 -11.93
C PRO A 219 -5.87 -13.31 -11.01
N TYR A 220 -5.75 -12.43 -10.05
CA TYR A 220 -4.83 -12.63 -8.94
C TYR A 220 -5.27 -13.92 -8.22
N GLU A 221 -4.33 -14.78 -7.81
CA GLU A 221 -4.61 -16.13 -7.24
C GLU A 221 -5.67 -16.18 -6.12
N ILE A 222 -6.10 -15.03 -5.63
CA ILE A 222 -6.98 -14.89 -4.46
C ILE A 222 -8.42 -14.54 -4.85
N ARG A 223 -8.69 -13.95 -6.02
CA ARG A 223 -10.06 -13.52 -6.42
C ARG A 223 -10.28 -13.63 -7.92
N GLU A 224 -11.34 -14.31 -8.30
CA GLU A 224 -11.68 -14.66 -9.69
C GLU A 224 -12.22 -13.50 -10.55
N THR A 225 -12.43 -12.31 -9.98
CA THR A 225 -13.03 -11.19 -10.73
C THR A 225 -12.41 -9.88 -10.29
N MET A 226 -11.41 -9.41 -11.02
CA MET A 226 -10.88 -8.06 -10.84
C MET A 226 -10.98 -7.30 -12.15
N ASP A 227 -11.56 -6.09 -12.08
CA ASP A 227 -11.51 -5.09 -13.12
C ASP A 227 -10.09 -4.54 -13.23
N CYS A 228 -9.55 -4.38 -14.42
CA CYS A 228 -8.18 -3.87 -14.65
C CYS A 228 -7.90 -2.50 -14.04
N THR A 229 -8.92 -1.75 -13.75
CA THR A 229 -8.86 -0.42 -13.11
C THR A 229 -9.20 -0.49 -11.62
N SER A 230 -9.37 -1.69 -11.06
CA SER A 230 -9.93 -1.85 -9.74
C SER A 230 -8.90 -1.70 -8.62
N LYS A 231 -9.41 -1.46 -7.44
CA LYS A 231 -8.68 -1.51 -6.19
C LYS A 231 -8.28 -2.96 -5.87
N LEU A 232 -7.11 -3.13 -5.29
CA LEU A 232 -6.59 -4.42 -4.86
C LEU A 232 -6.40 -4.47 -3.35
N PRO A 233 -6.38 -5.68 -2.74
CA PRO A 233 -6.22 -5.82 -1.29
C PRO A 233 -4.81 -5.47 -0.80
N LEU A 234 -4.68 -5.29 0.50
CA LEU A 234 -3.40 -5.20 1.21
C LEU A 234 -2.95 -6.58 1.68
N LEU A 235 -1.62 -6.82 1.80
CA LEU A 235 -1.10 -8.02 2.46
C LEU A 235 -0.26 -7.66 3.68
N LEU A 236 -0.36 -8.48 4.75
CA LEU A 236 0.60 -8.53 5.85
C LEU A 236 1.34 -9.87 5.81
N GLN A 237 2.67 -9.82 5.69
CA GLN A 237 3.47 -11.00 5.41
C GLN A 237 3.80 -11.82 6.68
N ASP A 238 3.60 -13.13 6.61
CA ASP A 238 4.28 -14.11 7.46
C ASP A 238 5.58 -14.54 6.76
N HIS A 239 6.70 -14.02 7.24
CA HIS A 239 8.05 -14.38 6.77
C HIS A 239 8.72 -15.46 7.67
N GLY A 240 7.95 -16.16 8.49
CA GLY A 240 8.45 -17.15 9.44
C GLY A 240 9.16 -16.54 10.65
N GLN A 241 8.85 -15.28 10.98
CA GLN A 241 9.46 -14.56 12.10
C GLN A 241 8.40 -13.82 12.91
N VAL A 242 8.67 -13.65 14.20
CA VAL A 242 7.74 -13.00 15.12
C VAL A 242 7.79 -11.49 14.92
N VAL A 243 6.71 -10.95 14.35
CA VAL A 243 6.44 -9.52 14.26
C VAL A 243 5.03 -9.29 14.80
N SER A 244 4.86 -8.23 15.57
CA SER A 244 3.56 -7.85 16.14
C SER A 244 3.05 -6.56 15.53
N PHE A 245 1.72 -6.41 15.50
CA PHE A 245 1.03 -5.29 14.88
C PHE A 245 -0.06 -4.74 15.79
N LYS A 246 -0.35 -3.46 15.67
CA LYS A 246 -1.51 -2.80 16.26
C LYS A 246 -1.88 -1.54 15.50
N ASN A 247 -3.01 -0.94 15.81
CA ASN A 247 -3.44 0.36 15.30
C ASN A 247 -3.31 0.46 13.77
N ILE A 248 -4.00 -0.44 13.05
CA ILE A 248 -3.96 -0.49 11.58
C ILE A 248 -5.23 0.18 11.05
N TRP A 249 -5.06 1.29 10.36
CA TRP A 249 -6.15 2.01 9.72
C TRP A 249 -5.70 2.69 8.43
N LEU A 250 -6.65 3.00 7.59
CA LEU A 250 -6.43 3.79 6.39
C LEU A 250 -7.61 4.72 6.12
N ARG A 251 -7.42 5.64 5.21
CA ARG A 251 -8.49 6.42 4.56
C ARG A 251 -8.24 6.43 3.07
N GLU A 252 -9.31 6.39 2.28
CA GLU A 252 -9.24 6.55 0.83
C GLU A 252 -9.06 8.02 0.46
N LEU A 253 -8.33 8.28 -0.64
CA LEU A 253 -7.98 9.62 -1.12
C LEU A 253 -8.70 9.95 -2.43
#